data_22e4877cbfdcc3e3285911a264d4721a
#
_entry.id   22e4877cbfdcc3e3285911a264d4721a
#
_cell.length_a   1.000
_cell.length_b   1.000
_cell.length_c   1.000
_cell.angle_alpha   90.00
_cell.angle_beta   90.00
_cell.angle_gamma   90.00
#
_symmetry.space_group_name_H-M   'P 1'
#
loop_
_entity.id
_entity.type
_entity.pdbx_description
1 polymer ?
#
loop_
_entity_poly.entity_id
_entity_poly.type
_entity_poly.pdbx_seq_one_letter_code
_entity_poly.pdbx_strand_id
1 'polypeptide(L)'
;MSRGDPASVGTVHVMGRLSVALAVAALLAPRVHADVVPGDVITAENVEKVKDLVSPGLEWCIRHGFPITVVEPKRIDWPQAYREATERYSSQVRLGADGLRMVDYVAGLPFPNLDPMDPRIAVKVMWNYDHNTFATDDIDARNFDADTGSIADHGPMTIERHFLLDHFRRLFWIGRLYVEPKPSMPNPSGYQMQQGLYPVLEPYDVKGVGFVSTRYIDPAKSDDSWLYVPALRRVRRLSSAQRSDALFGQDTDVDSYGGYAGHIAWMDWRYLGEKEILAVANGRHFPVKWHEKVDWAFDEVWEKRHVHVVEGISKLPQYAFSKRVLYVEKVSWGIPYSDMYDQSGELWKIWINNATVRKKAIDAPDAIEYPEPRLFVPAIVMVDMQLDHATKASLPSHRFPGEQGWYFNQGEKSGVTDDWFTVAALVNSGH
;
A
#
# COMPACT_ATOMS: atom_id res chain seq x y z
N MET A 1 -29.30 44.72 -73.34
CA MET A 1 -28.56 45.96 -73.50
C MET A 1 -27.38 45.84 -72.55
N SER A 2 -26.34 45.58 -73.07
CA SER A 2 -25.15 46.26 -73.57
C SER A 2 -23.97 46.11 -72.65
N ARG A 3 -22.99 45.32 -73.10
CA ARG A 3 -21.56 45.60 -73.28
C ARG A 3 -20.77 45.86 -71.96
N GLY A 4 -19.63 45.38 -71.71
CA GLY A 4 -18.59 44.76 -72.54
C GLY A 4 -17.32 44.53 -71.66
N ASP A 5 -16.55 43.59 -72.04
CA ASP A 5 -15.17 43.32 -71.64
C ASP A 5 -14.20 44.48 -71.93
N PRO A 6 -12.90 44.51 -71.50
CA PRO A 6 -11.98 43.39 -71.44
C PRO A 6 -10.84 43.49 -70.34
N ALA A 7 -10.26 42.31 -70.09
CA ALA A 7 -8.90 41.96 -69.85
C ALA A 7 -7.86 42.98 -69.35
N SER A 8 -7.12 42.59 -68.23
CA SER A 8 -5.67 42.83 -68.24
C SER A 8 -4.96 41.71 -67.40
N VAL A 9 -3.99 41.19 -68.08
CA VAL A 9 -2.94 40.22 -67.65
C VAL A 9 -2.02 40.89 -66.62
N GLY A 10 -1.61 40.15 -65.61
CA GLY A 10 -0.55 40.68 -64.69
C GLY A 10 -0.05 39.71 -63.66
N THR A 11 0.92 38.94 -64.01
CA THR A 11 2.14 38.58 -63.25
C THR A 11 2.01 37.67 -62.06
N VAL A 12 2.41 36.44 -62.27
CA VAL A 12 2.85 35.42 -61.29
C VAL A 12 4.08 35.97 -60.55
N HIS A 13 4.01 36.08 -59.22
CA HIS A 13 5.17 36.15 -58.36
C HIS A 13 5.29 34.85 -57.56
N VAL A 14 6.28 34.09 -57.98
CA VAL A 14 6.87 32.96 -57.24
C VAL A 14 7.72 33.57 -56.09
N MET A 15 7.30 33.35 -54.87
CA MET A 15 8.11 33.48 -53.66
C MET A 15 7.59 32.42 -52.71
N GLY A 16 8.28 31.36 -52.45
CA GLY A 16 9.55 31.17 -51.87
C GLY A 16 9.26 30.22 -50.72
N ARG A 17 9.37 28.88 -51.01
CA ARG A 17 9.39 27.85 -49.95
C ARG A 17 10.70 28.00 -49.16
N LEU A 18 10.65 28.59 -47.98
CA LEU A 18 11.68 28.49 -46.94
C LEU A 18 11.08 28.94 -45.60
N SER A 19 10.51 28.07 -44.82
CA SER A 19 10.30 28.23 -43.37
C SER A 19 9.49 27.05 -42.79
N VAL A 20 9.93 25.81 -42.96
CA VAL A 20 9.45 24.65 -42.18
C VAL A 20 10.65 23.74 -41.87
N ALA A 21 11.66 24.26 -41.20
CA ALA A 21 12.81 23.47 -40.76
C ALA A 21 13.38 23.88 -39.41
N LEU A 22 12.60 24.53 -38.54
CA LEU A 22 13.11 24.97 -37.21
C LEU A 22 12.20 24.59 -36.01
N ALA A 23 11.32 23.60 -36.13
CA ALA A 23 10.44 23.20 -35.03
C ALA A 23 10.60 21.74 -34.56
N VAL A 24 11.64 21.01 -34.96
CA VAL A 24 11.85 19.61 -34.54
C VAL A 24 13.10 19.37 -33.71
N ALA A 25 13.90 20.39 -33.44
CA ALA A 25 15.15 20.22 -32.66
C ALA A 25 15.03 20.46 -31.13
N ALA A 26 13.82 20.66 -30.60
CA ALA A 26 13.63 20.96 -29.17
C ALA A 26 13.14 19.77 -28.31
N LEU A 27 13.18 18.54 -28.82
CA LEU A 27 12.65 17.35 -28.11
C LEU A 27 13.69 16.27 -27.78
N LEU A 28 14.97 16.56 -27.86
CA LEU A 28 16.06 15.67 -27.44
C LEU A 28 17.00 16.39 -26.47
N ALA A 29 16.46 17.00 -25.42
CA ALA A 29 17.26 17.20 -24.21
C ALA A 29 17.51 15.81 -23.62
N PRO A 30 18.76 15.39 -23.35
CA PRO A 30 19.00 14.16 -22.62
C PRO A 30 18.24 14.27 -21.30
N ARG A 31 17.34 13.33 -21.04
CA ARG A 31 16.82 13.13 -19.69
C ARG A 31 18.05 12.86 -18.84
N VAL A 32 18.43 13.81 -18.01
CA VAL A 32 19.39 13.58 -16.94
C VAL A 32 18.73 12.54 -16.05
N HIS A 33 19.10 11.29 -16.22
CA HIS A 33 18.70 10.25 -15.28
C HIS A 33 19.17 10.74 -13.91
N ALA A 34 18.26 10.73 -12.95
CA ALA A 34 18.57 11.02 -11.56
C ALA A 34 19.66 10.03 -11.10
N ASP A 35 20.89 10.52 -11.05
CA ASP A 35 22.06 9.69 -10.73
C ASP A 35 22.33 9.83 -9.24
N VAL A 36 21.56 9.12 -8.42
CA VAL A 36 21.83 8.96 -7.00
C VAL A 36 22.59 7.69 -6.77
N VAL A 37 23.60 7.78 -5.91
CA VAL A 37 24.49 6.68 -5.54
C VAL A 37 24.33 6.34 -4.06
N PRO A 38 24.68 5.12 -3.66
CA PRO A 38 24.73 4.74 -2.26
C PRO A 38 25.59 5.69 -1.45
N GLY A 39 25.05 6.16 -0.30
CA GLY A 39 25.64 7.17 0.54
C GLY A 39 25.03 8.56 0.36
N ASP A 40 24.30 8.82 -0.71
CA ASP A 40 23.60 10.08 -0.89
C ASP A 40 22.53 10.26 0.20
N VAL A 41 22.48 11.48 0.74
CA VAL A 41 21.40 11.92 1.64
C VAL A 41 20.56 12.94 0.89
N ILE A 42 19.29 12.63 0.72
CA ILE A 42 18.32 13.47 0.03
C ILE A 42 17.51 14.23 1.08
N THR A 43 17.47 15.55 0.89
CA THR A 43 16.75 16.51 1.73
C THR A 43 16.01 17.51 0.84
N ALA A 44 15.29 18.45 1.44
CA ALA A 44 14.62 19.52 0.70
C ALA A 44 15.55 20.29 -0.25
N GLU A 45 16.83 20.42 0.11
CA GLU A 45 17.82 21.21 -0.67
C GLU A 45 18.21 20.54 -1.99
N ASN A 46 18.12 19.21 -2.08
CA ASN A 46 18.59 18.45 -3.23
C ASN A 46 17.55 17.47 -3.80
N VAL A 47 16.29 17.56 -3.39
CA VAL A 47 15.19 16.66 -3.82
C VAL A 47 15.01 16.63 -5.34
N GLU A 48 15.34 17.71 -6.05
CA GLU A 48 15.27 17.75 -7.51
C GLU A 48 16.14 16.66 -8.19
N LYS A 49 17.20 16.19 -7.52
CA LYS A 49 18.04 15.10 -8.03
C LYS A 49 17.30 13.77 -8.11
N VAL A 50 16.25 13.59 -7.31
CA VAL A 50 15.49 12.34 -7.19
C VAL A 50 14.05 12.46 -7.66
N LYS A 51 13.65 13.57 -8.26
CA LYS A 51 12.25 13.82 -8.67
C LYS A 51 11.65 12.70 -9.52
N ASP A 52 12.46 12.09 -10.38
CA ASP A 52 12.04 10.94 -11.18
C ASP A 52 12.04 9.62 -10.41
N LEU A 53 12.61 9.56 -9.20
CA LEU A 53 12.72 8.37 -8.34
C LEU A 53 11.75 8.38 -7.16
N VAL A 54 10.90 9.37 -7.04
CA VAL A 54 9.92 9.50 -5.96
C VAL A 54 8.53 9.76 -6.52
N SER A 55 7.51 9.61 -5.69
CA SER A 55 6.15 10.05 -6.01
C SER A 55 5.96 11.53 -5.66
N PRO A 56 4.91 12.18 -6.18
CA PRO A 56 4.54 13.53 -5.76
C PRO A 56 4.36 13.68 -4.24
N GLY A 57 3.72 12.68 -3.59
CA GLY A 57 3.55 12.70 -2.14
C GLY A 57 4.86 12.55 -1.38
N LEU A 58 5.74 11.64 -1.82
CA LEU A 58 7.06 11.50 -1.18
C LEU A 58 7.96 12.70 -1.44
N GLU A 59 7.90 13.32 -2.63
CA GLU A 59 8.59 14.59 -2.91
C GLU A 59 8.14 15.66 -1.93
N TRP A 60 6.83 15.80 -1.68
CA TRP A 60 6.30 16.73 -0.70
C TRP A 60 6.86 16.45 0.70
N CYS A 61 6.85 15.20 1.16
CA CYS A 61 7.43 14.81 2.45
C CYS A 61 8.90 15.21 2.58
N ILE A 62 9.72 14.97 1.54
CA ILE A 62 11.14 15.34 1.54
C ILE A 62 11.31 16.86 1.63
N ARG A 63 10.51 17.63 0.91
CA ARG A 63 10.52 19.10 0.97
C ARG A 63 10.18 19.65 2.34
N HIS A 64 9.38 18.90 3.12
CA HIS A 64 8.98 19.25 4.50
C HIS A 64 9.84 18.56 5.58
N GLY A 65 11.00 18.05 5.21
CA GLY A 65 12.02 17.60 6.14
C GLY A 65 12.18 16.08 6.30
N PHE A 66 11.41 15.25 5.57
CA PHE A 66 11.58 13.80 5.60
C PHE A 66 12.89 13.41 4.87
N PRO A 67 13.94 12.94 5.56
CA PRO A 67 15.21 12.64 4.92
C PRO A 67 15.23 11.23 4.31
N ILE A 68 15.99 11.07 3.24
CA ILE A 68 16.22 9.77 2.59
C ILE A 68 17.73 9.51 2.52
N THR A 69 18.19 8.40 3.09
CA THR A 69 19.56 7.91 2.93
C THR A 69 19.58 6.77 1.92
N VAL A 70 20.22 6.97 0.78
CA VAL A 70 20.27 5.98 -0.30
C VAL A 70 21.31 4.91 -0.01
N VAL A 71 20.96 3.64 -0.26
CA VAL A 71 21.89 2.50 -0.13
C VAL A 71 21.79 1.58 -1.35
N GLU A 72 22.77 0.67 -1.48
CA GLU A 72 22.71 -0.40 -2.46
C GLU A 72 21.47 -1.29 -2.26
N PRO A 73 20.73 -1.61 -3.33
CA PRO A 73 19.57 -2.47 -3.23
C PRO A 73 19.96 -3.90 -2.86
N LYS A 74 19.30 -4.45 -1.86
CA LYS A 74 19.47 -5.85 -1.49
C LYS A 74 18.50 -6.72 -2.28
N ARG A 75 18.99 -7.90 -2.66
CA ARG A 75 18.15 -8.90 -3.29
C ARG A 75 17.05 -9.38 -2.33
N ILE A 76 15.85 -9.51 -2.84
CA ILE A 76 14.70 -10.13 -2.16
C ILE A 76 14.46 -11.49 -2.82
N ASP A 77 14.54 -12.56 -2.04
CA ASP A 77 14.24 -13.92 -2.50
C ASP A 77 12.82 -14.32 -2.07
N TRP A 78 12.11 -14.97 -2.97
CA TRP A 78 10.79 -15.51 -2.66
C TRP A 78 10.92 -16.69 -1.70
N PRO A 79 10.00 -16.85 -0.74
CA PRO A 79 9.87 -18.08 0.03
C PRO A 79 9.72 -19.30 -0.90
N GLN A 80 10.35 -20.41 -0.55
CA GLN A 80 10.36 -21.61 -1.40
C GLN A 80 8.93 -22.15 -1.60
N ALA A 81 8.14 -22.26 -0.55
CA ALA A 81 6.76 -22.74 -0.64
C ALA A 81 5.91 -21.88 -1.58
N TYR A 82 6.13 -20.55 -1.58
CA TYR A 82 5.43 -19.64 -2.49
C TYR A 82 5.85 -19.84 -3.95
N ARG A 83 7.14 -20.02 -4.20
CA ARG A 83 7.68 -20.29 -5.54
C ARG A 83 7.12 -21.59 -6.10
N GLU A 84 7.18 -22.69 -5.33
CA GLU A 84 6.65 -23.99 -5.72
C GLU A 84 5.14 -23.95 -6.01
N ALA A 85 4.37 -23.22 -5.19
CA ALA A 85 2.95 -23.04 -5.43
C ALA A 85 2.68 -22.22 -6.71
N THR A 86 3.48 -21.18 -6.95
CA THR A 86 3.38 -20.37 -8.19
C THR A 86 3.63 -21.23 -9.42
N GLU A 87 4.71 -21.99 -9.44
CA GLU A 87 5.05 -22.90 -10.55
C GLU A 87 3.95 -23.93 -10.81
N ARG A 88 3.34 -24.44 -9.72
CA ARG A 88 2.33 -25.48 -9.80
C ARG A 88 0.97 -24.97 -10.26
N TYR A 89 0.53 -23.79 -9.82
CA TYR A 89 -0.87 -23.38 -9.93
C TYR A 89 -1.11 -22.16 -10.83
N SER A 90 -0.09 -21.30 -11.09
CA SER A 90 -0.33 -20.03 -11.79
C SER A 90 -0.84 -20.22 -13.23
N SER A 91 -0.49 -21.31 -13.92
CA SER A 91 -0.90 -21.54 -15.31
C SER A 91 -2.40 -21.71 -15.52
N GLN A 92 -3.14 -22.07 -14.47
CA GLN A 92 -4.61 -22.22 -14.53
C GLN A 92 -5.35 -20.94 -14.17
N VAL A 93 -4.66 -19.96 -13.53
CA VAL A 93 -5.28 -18.72 -13.06
C VAL A 93 -5.61 -17.82 -14.24
N ARG A 94 -6.82 -17.30 -14.26
CA ARG A 94 -7.28 -16.36 -15.30
C ARG A 94 -8.19 -15.29 -14.71
N LEU A 95 -8.42 -14.25 -15.47
CA LEU A 95 -9.49 -13.29 -15.17
C LEU A 95 -10.82 -13.83 -15.72
N GLY A 96 -11.89 -13.64 -14.99
CA GLY A 96 -13.25 -13.99 -15.40
C GLY A 96 -13.71 -13.13 -16.60
N ALA A 97 -14.92 -13.41 -17.09
CA ALA A 97 -15.51 -12.72 -18.24
C ALA A 97 -15.64 -11.19 -18.03
N ASP A 98 -15.76 -10.74 -16.80
CA ASP A 98 -15.76 -9.32 -16.43
C ASP A 98 -14.37 -8.65 -16.52
N GLY A 99 -13.32 -9.46 -16.70
CA GLY A 99 -11.93 -8.99 -16.75
C GLY A 99 -11.42 -8.45 -15.42
N LEU A 100 -12.10 -8.69 -14.31
CA LEU A 100 -11.80 -8.16 -12.98
C LEU A 100 -11.63 -9.26 -11.94
N ARG A 101 -12.56 -10.21 -11.87
CA ARG A 101 -12.50 -11.32 -10.92
C ARG A 101 -11.39 -12.29 -11.29
N MET A 102 -10.63 -12.71 -10.31
CA MET A 102 -9.70 -13.82 -10.45
C MET A 102 -10.46 -15.14 -10.30
N VAL A 103 -10.22 -16.09 -11.20
CA VAL A 103 -10.83 -17.42 -11.20
C VAL A 103 -9.75 -18.50 -11.27
N ASP A 104 -10.08 -19.69 -10.76
CA ASP A 104 -9.23 -20.87 -10.71
C ASP A 104 -7.91 -20.65 -9.92
N TYR A 105 -7.90 -19.69 -8.99
CA TYR A 105 -6.79 -19.47 -8.08
C TYR A 105 -6.75 -20.54 -6.99
N VAL A 106 -5.54 -21.06 -6.73
CA VAL A 106 -5.29 -22.04 -5.67
C VAL A 106 -4.33 -21.46 -4.63
N ALA A 107 -3.10 -21.16 -5.02
CA ALA A 107 -2.06 -20.60 -4.16
C ALA A 107 -0.89 -20.05 -4.99
N GLY A 108 0.00 -19.28 -4.36
CA GLY A 108 1.16 -18.65 -4.98
C GLY A 108 0.82 -17.37 -5.75
N LEU A 109 1.75 -16.89 -6.59
CA LEU A 109 1.55 -15.69 -7.39
C LEU A 109 0.57 -15.97 -8.54
N PRO A 110 -0.54 -15.21 -8.63
CA PRO A 110 -1.57 -15.50 -9.65
C PRO A 110 -1.07 -15.31 -11.09
N PHE A 111 -0.35 -14.24 -11.38
CA PHE A 111 0.06 -13.84 -12.73
C PHE A 111 1.56 -13.54 -12.80
N PRO A 112 2.45 -14.57 -12.77
CA PRO A 112 3.89 -14.36 -12.77
C PRO A 112 4.43 -13.78 -14.09
N ASN A 113 3.75 -14.01 -15.20
CA ASN A 113 4.13 -13.54 -16.51
C ASN A 113 3.18 -12.43 -16.97
N LEU A 114 3.61 -11.17 -16.81
CA LEU A 114 2.86 -10.01 -17.25
C LEU A 114 3.30 -9.59 -18.65
N ASP A 115 2.35 -9.39 -19.54
CA ASP A 115 2.56 -8.77 -20.84
C ASP A 115 2.25 -7.28 -20.75
N PRO A 116 3.20 -6.37 -21.01
CA PRO A 116 2.95 -4.93 -21.00
C PRO A 116 1.86 -4.45 -21.97
N MET A 117 1.56 -5.26 -23.01
CA MET A 117 0.52 -4.97 -23.99
C MET A 117 -0.85 -5.52 -23.59
N ASP A 118 -0.94 -6.28 -22.50
CA ASP A 118 -2.22 -6.79 -22.02
C ASP A 118 -3.10 -5.64 -21.48
N PRO A 119 -4.30 -5.40 -22.03
CA PRO A 119 -5.19 -4.35 -21.55
C PRO A 119 -5.65 -4.55 -20.10
N ARG A 120 -5.42 -5.74 -19.54
CA ARG A 120 -5.77 -6.10 -18.15
C ARG A 120 -4.53 -6.18 -17.24
N ILE A 121 -3.38 -5.69 -17.68
CA ILE A 121 -2.13 -5.76 -16.90
C ILE A 121 -2.29 -5.10 -15.52
N ALA A 122 -2.98 -3.94 -15.41
CA ALA A 122 -3.20 -3.26 -14.13
C ALA A 122 -3.95 -4.15 -13.14
N VAL A 123 -5.01 -4.83 -13.58
CA VAL A 123 -5.79 -5.76 -12.74
C VAL A 123 -4.93 -6.94 -12.29
N LYS A 124 -4.11 -7.49 -13.19
CA LYS A 124 -3.18 -8.60 -12.87
C LYS A 124 -2.10 -8.18 -11.88
N VAL A 125 -1.54 -6.97 -12.02
CA VAL A 125 -0.59 -6.39 -11.06
C VAL A 125 -1.24 -6.29 -9.67
N MET A 126 -2.49 -5.82 -9.61
CA MET A 126 -3.18 -5.66 -8.33
C MET A 126 -3.57 -7.00 -7.70
N TRP A 127 -3.92 -8.02 -8.47
CA TRP A 127 -4.11 -9.38 -7.95
C TRP A 127 -2.80 -9.99 -7.45
N ASN A 128 -1.67 -9.70 -8.11
CA ASN A 128 -0.35 -10.10 -7.62
C ASN A 128 -0.01 -9.42 -6.30
N TYR A 129 -0.36 -8.15 -6.14
CA TYR A 129 -0.25 -7.45 -4.86
C TYR A 129 -1.11 -8.09 -3.77
N ASP A 130 -2.38 -8.37 -4.03
CA ASP A 130 -3.32 -8.95 -3.07
C ASP A 130 -2.86 -10.35 -2.58
N HIS A 131 -2.15 -11.08 -3.45
CA HIS A 131 -1.57 -12.40 -3.18
C HIS A 131 -0.04 -12.36 -3.24
N ASN A 132 0.58 -11.35 -2.64
CA ASN A 132 2.02 -11.10 -2.73
C ASN A 132 2.88 -12.23 -2.13
N THR A 133 4.18 -12.20 -2.43
CA THR A 133 5.15 -13.25 -2.07
C THR A 133 5.26 -13.53 -0.58
N PHE A 134 4.88 -12.58 0.24
CA PHE A 134 4.92 -12.70 1.70
C PHE A 134 3.52 -12.84 2.31
N ALA A 135 2.48 -12.92 1.47
CA ALA A 135 1.17 -13.33 1.93
C ALA A 135 1.29 -14.71 2.58
N THR A 136 0.59 -14.91 3.66
CA THR A 136 0.75 -16.05 4.54
C THR A 136 -0.59 -16.51 5.03
N ASP A 137 -0.66 -17.62 5.78
CA ASP A 137 -1.92 -18.25 6.14
C ASP A 137 -2.61 -17.52 7.29
N ASP A 138 -1.81 -16.99 8.22
CA ASP A 138 -2.28 -16.17 9.32
C ASP A 138 -1.22 -15.16 9.77
N ILE A 139 -1.70 -14.06 10.32
CA ILE A 139 -0.88 -12.99 10.91
C ILE A 139 -1.48 -12.60 12.25
N ASP A 140 -0.64 -12.45 13.26
CA ASP A 140 -0.94 -11.75 14.50
C ASP A 140 0.12 -10.65 14.70
N ALA A 141 -0.24 -9.40 14.47
CA ALA A 141 0.61 -8.27 14.78
C ALA A 141 0.14 -7.65 16.09
N ARG A 142 1.07 -7.48 17.04
CA ARG A 142 0.79 -7.08 18.42
C ARG A 142 1.38 -5.74 18.76
N ASN A 143 0.73 -5.08 19.71
CA ASN A 143 1.21 -3.82 20.29
C ASN A 143 1.42 -2.75 19.21
N PHE A 144 0.39 -2.55 18.39
CA PHE A 144 0.34 -1.47 17.41
C PHE A 144 0.21 -0.13 18.13
N ASP A 145 1.17 0.74 17.96
CA ASP A 145 1.32 2.01 18.67
C ASP A 145 1.29 3.15 17.64
N ALA A 146 0.25 3.98 17.69
CA ALA A 146 0.03 5.03 16.70
C ALA A 146 -0.14 6.40 17.34
N ASP A 147 0.58 7.37 16.81
CA ASP A 147 0.41 8.79 17.11
C ASP A 147 -0.20 9.50 15.91
N THR A 148 -1.13 10.41 16.16
CA THR A 148 -1.69 11.30 15.14
C THR A 148 -1.63 12.74 15.61
N GLY A 149 -1.40 13.69 14.70
CA GLY A 149 -1.30 15.10 15.04
C GLY A 149 -0.68 15.95 13.95
N SER A 150 -0.59 17.24 14.24
CA SER A 150 -0.06 18.26 13.33
C SER A 150 1.45 18.14 13.18
N ILE A 151 1.98 18.28 11.98
CA ILE A 151 3.41 18.25 11.69
C ILE A 151 3.93 19.66 11.41
N ALA A 152 5.12 19.95 11.95
CA ALA A 152 5.80 21.20 11.66
C ALA A 152 6.68 21.06 10.44
N ASP A 153 6.76 22.11 9.63
CA ASP A 153 7.70 22.16 8.50
C ASP A 153 9.14 22.03 9.01
N HIS A 154 9.87 21.04 8.50
CA HIS A 154 11.20 20.64 8.95
C HIS A 154 11.33 20.37 10.47
N GLY A 155 10.22 20.03 11.13
CA GLY A 155 10.13 19.89 12.58
C GLY A 155 9.35 18.64 13.04
N PRO A 156 9.18 18.53 14.36
CA PRO A 156 8.51 17.41 14.98
C PRO A 156 6.98 17.47 14.81
N MET A 157 6.34 16.34 15.07
CA MET A 157 4.90 16.24 15.21
C MET A 157 4.47 16.75 16.59
N THR A 158 3.38 17.50 16.62
CA THR A 158 2.61 17.76 17.84
C THR A 158 1.55 16.69 17.98
N ILE A 159 1.76 15.75 18.89
CA ILE A 159 0.84 14.63 19.08
C ILE A 159 -0.47 15.15 19.68
N GLU A 160 -1.56 14.98 18.96
CA GLU A 160 -2.91 15.34 19.38
C GLU A 160 -3.63 14.15 20.00
N ARG A 161 -3.33 12.94 19.49
CA ARG A 161 -3.91 11.71 19.98
C ARG A 161 -2.96 10.53 19.83
N HIS A 162 -3.01 9.65 20.82
CA HIS A 162 -2.21 8.42 20.87
C HIS A 162 -3.13 7.21 20.94
N PHE A 163 -2.80 6.16 20.20
CA PHE A 163 -3.53 4.90 20.18
C PHE A 163 -2.58 3.74 20.45
N LEU A 164 -2.96 2.87 21.35
CA LEU A 164 -2.33 1.57 21.53
C LEU A 164 -3.38 0.49 21.30
N LEU A 165 -3.06 -0.45 20.42
CA LEU A 165 -3.91 -1.58 20.08
C LEU A 165 -3.19 -2.88 20.39
N ASP A 166 -3.90 -3.84 20.94
CA ASP A 166 -3.32 -5.12 21.35
C ASP A 166 -3.00 -5.99 20.13
N HIS A 167 -4.01 -6.34 19.34
CA HIS A 167 -3.88 -7.25 18.22
C HIS A 167 -4.43 -6.67 16.92
N PHE A 168 -3.67 -6.82 15.85
CA PHE A 168 -4.18 -6.86 14.49
C PHE A 168 -4.00 -8.29 13.98
N ARG A 169 -5.10 -9.00 13.72
CA ARG A 169 -5.08 -10.38 13.22
C ARG A 169 -5.68 -10.48 11.84
N ARG A 170 -5.12 -11.39 11.05
CA ARG A 170 -5.63 -11.76 9.74
C ARG A 170 -5.56 -13.28 9.57
N LEU A 171 -6.63 -13.87 9.03
CA LEU A 171 -6.74 -15.28 8.68
C LEU A 171 -7.13 -15.41 7.22
N PHE A 172 -6.30 -16.05 6.42
CA PHE A 172 -6.59 -16.36 5.03
C PHE A 172 -7.28 -17.71 4.93
N TRP A 173 -8.37 -17.75 4.17
CA TRP A 173 -9.15 -18.95 3.91
C TRP A 173 -8.72 -19.67 2.64
N ILE A 174 -8.09 -18.96 1.70
CA ILE A 174 -7.57 -19.47 0.43
C ILE A 174 -6.10 -19.07 0.26
N GLY A 175 -5.39 -19.74 -0.64
CA GLY A 175 -4.00 -19.46 -0.93
C GLY A 175 -3.02 -19.90 0.15
N ARG A 176 -3.40 -20.82 1.02
CA ARG A 176 -2.65 -21.26 2.21
C ARG A 176 -1.49 -22.17 1.82
N LEU A 177 -0.34 -21.97 2.46
CA LEU A 177 0.90 -22.67 2.15
C LEU A 177 1.57 -23.35 3.35
N TYR A 178 1.31 -22.89 4.57
CA TYR A 178 2.11 -23.24 5.75
C TYR A 178 1.34 -23.98 6.83
N VAL A 179 0.09 -23.62 7.06
CA VAL A 179 -0.77 -24.15 8.15
C VAL A 179 -1.95 -24.92 7.59
N GLU A 180 -2.16 -26.14 8.06
CA GLU A 180 -3.34 -26.93 7.68
C GLU A 180 -4.66 -26.29 8.18
N PRO A 181 -5.76 -26.44 7.41
CA PRO A 181 -5.87 -27.04 6.08
C PRO A 181 -5.29 -26.19 4.96
N LYS A 182 -4.65 -26.81 3.98
CA LYS A 182 -4.10 -26.17 2.77
C LYS A 182 -4.48 -26.97 1.50
N PRO A 183 -4.60 -26.32 0.33
CA PRO A 183 -4.33 -24.91 0.04
C PRO A 183 -5.48 -23.96 0.44
N SER A 184 -6.55 -24.48 1.03
CA SER A 184 -7.68 -23.69 1.53
C SER A 184 -8.34 -24.38 2.73
N MET A 185 -8.98 -23.56 3.57
CA MET A 185 -9.87 -24.08 4.60
C MET A 185 -11.17 -24.60 3.97
N PRO A 186 -11.94 -25.50 4.66
CA PRO A 186 -13.32 -25.81 4.28
C PRO A 186 -14.13 -24.51 4.21
N ASN A 187 -14.62 -24.14 3.01
CA ASN A 187 -15.07 -22.77 2.75
C ASN A 187 -16.44 -22.69 2.04
N PRO A 188 -17.53 -23.19 2.65
CA PRO A 188 -18.85 -23.14 2.04
C PRO A 188 -19.40 -21.72 1.92
N SER A 189 -18.92 -20.78 2.75
CA SER A 189 -19.34 -19.37 2.76
C SER A 189 -18.65 -18.52 1.69
N GLY A 190 -17.55 -19.00 1.10
CA GLY A 190 -16.79 -18.30 0.09
C GLY A 190 -15.96 -17.13 0.67
N TYR A 191 -15.37 -17.30 1.85
CA TYR A 191 -14.49 -16.32 2.46
C TYR A 191 -13.14 -16.27 1.74
N GLN A 192 -12.64 -15.08 1.47
CA GLN A 192 -11.27 -14.86 1.04
C GLN A 192 -10.35 -14.76 2.26
N MET A 193 -10.70 -13.87 3.19
CA MET A 193 -9.99 -13.66 4.44
C MET A 193 -10.90 -13.06 5.52
N GLN A 194 -10.46 -13.20 6.75
CA GLN A 194 -10.97 -12.46 7.90
C GLN A 194 -9.86 -11.61 8.50
N GLN A 195 -10.20 -10.45 9.00
CA GLN A 195 -9.26 -9.58 9.70
C GLN A 195 -9.96 -8.87 10.84
N GLY A 196 -9.19 -8.47 11.85
CA GLY A 196 -9.70 -7.71 12.96
C GLY A 196 -8.60 -6.98 13.70
N LEU A 197 -9.01 -5.96 14.44
CA LEU A 197 -8.16 -5.07 15.20
C LEU A 197 -8.85 -4.79 16.52
N TYR A 198 -8.40 -5.46 17.59
CA TYR A 198 -8.94 -5.31 18.93
C TYR A 198 -8.15 -6.06 20.00
N PRO A 199 -8.32 -5.67 21.30
CA PRO A 199 -8.96 -4.43 21.73
C PRO A 199 -8.05 -3.21 21.54
N VAL A 200 -8.64 -2.04 21.43
CA VAL A 200 -7.95 -0.77 21.69
C VAL A 200 -7.64 -0.69 23.18
N LEU A 201 -6.40 -0.44 23.55
CA LEU A 201 -5.94 -0.31 24.94
C LEU A 201 -5.90 1.16 25.40
N GLU A 202 -5.49 2.05 24.51
CA GLU A 202 -5.41 3.50 24.71
C GLU A 202 -5.92 4.23 23.46
N PRO A 203 -6.52 5.44 23.60
CA PRO A 203 -6.79 6.16 24.84
C PRO A 203 -8.06 5.64 25.56
N TYR A 204 -8.29 6.13 26.79
CA TYR A 204 -9.36 5.62 27.66
C TYR A 204 -10.78 5.76 27.06
N ASP A 205 -11.04 6.84 26.33
CA ASP A 205 -12.36 7.12 25.73
C ASP A 205 -12.78 6.10 24.64
N VAL A 206 -11.82 5.40 24.04
CA VAL A 206 -12.04 4.33 23.05
C VAL A 206 -11.52 2.97 23.51
N LYS A 207 -11.14 2.84 24.78
CA LYS A 207 -10.66 1.56 25.33
C LYS A 207 -11.68 0.44 25.13
N GLY A 208 -11.19 -0.73 24.68
CA GLY A 208 -12.04 -1.89 24.39
C GLY A 208 -12.80 -1.81 23.05
N VAL A 209 -12.69 -0.69 22.33
CA VAL A 209 -13.21 -0.64 20.94
C VAL A 209 -12.51 -1.70 20.12
N GLY A 210 -13.24 -2.30 19.20
CA GLY A 210 -12.70 -3.31 18.30
C GLY A 210 -13.45 -3.42 17.00
N PHE A 211 -12.76 -3.94 16.01
CA PHE A 211 -13.23 -4.10 14.63
C PHE A 211 -12.92 -5.51 14.13
N VAL A 212 -13.88 -6.13 13.45
CA VAL A 212 -13.67 -7.36 12.67
C VAL A 212 -14.32 -7.22 11.31
N SER A 213 -13.74 -7.85 10.31
CA SER A 213 -14.25 -7.84 8.94
C SER A 213 -13.99 -9.18 8.25
N THR A 214 -14.98 -9.64 7.49
CA THR A 214 -14.88 -10.81 6.63
C THR A 214 -15.03 -10.38 5.18
N ARG A 215 -14.03 -10.72 4.36
CA ARG A 215 -14.04 -10.51 2.92
C ARG A 215 -14.43 -11.78 2.19
N TYR A 216 -15.22 -11.63 1.14
CA TYR A 216 -15.66 -12.72 0.27
C TYR A 216 -14.81 -12.79 -1.00
N ILE A 217 -14.69 -14.00 -1.56
CA ILE A 217 -14.10 -14.22 -2.90
C ILE A 217 -14.96 -13.55 -3.98
N ASP A 218 -16.30 -13.56 -3.79
CA ASP A 218 -17.23 -12.91 -4.70
C ASP A 218 -17.29 -11.41 -4.44
N PRO A 219 -16.79 -10.55 -5.37
CA PRO A 219 -16.78 -9.10 -5.19
C PRO A 219 -18.17 -8.46 -5.21
N ALA A 220 -19.22 -9.19 -5.62
CA ALA A 220 -20.59 -8.71 -5.52
C ALA A 220 -21.09 -8.69 -4.07
N LYS A 221 -20.43 -9.44 -3.19
CA LYS A 221 -20.66 -9.38 -1.75
C LYS A 221 -19.76 -8.33 -1.13
N SER A 222 -20.36 -7.36 -0.45
CA SER A 222 -19.62 -6.41 0.39
C SER A 222 -18.97 -7.10 1.58
N ASP A 223 -17.88 -6.57 2.09
CA ASP A 223 -17.29 -7.04 3.35
C ASP A 223 -18.32 -6.95 4.48
N ASP A 224 -18.41 -8.01 5.30
CA ASP A 224 -19.14 -7.96 6.56
C ASP A 224 -18.22 -7.42 7.64
N SER A 225 -18.41 -6.13 7.96
CA SER A 225 -17.56 -5.40 8.89
C SER A 225 -18.36 -4.97 10.12
N TRP A 226 -17.83 -5.23 11.32
CA TRP A 226 -18.47 -4.98 12.60
C TRP A 226 -17.54 -4.18 13.51
N LEU A 227 -18.08 -3.14 14.12
CA LEU A 227 -17.44 -2.31 15.12
C LEU A 227 -18.14 -2.47 16.46
N TYR A 228 -17.41 -2.81 17.50
CA TYR A 228 -17.89 -2.78 18.88
C TYR A 228 -17.41 -1.52 19.60
N VAL A 229 -18.33 -0.82 20.25
CA VAL A 229 -18.05 0.38 21.03
C VAL A 229 -18.52 0.15 22.48
N PRO A 230 -17.63 -0.18 23.43
CA PRO A 230 -17.98 -0.53 24.81
C PRO A 230 -18.78 0.55 25.53
N ALA A 231 -18.42 1.82 25.37
CA ALA A 231 -19.14 2.96 25.96
C ALA A 231 -20.63 3.00 25.61
N LEU A 232 -20.99 2.47 24.44
CA LEU A 232 -22.38 2.35 23.99
C LEU A 232 -22.96 0.95 24.22
N ARG A 233 -22.12 -0.03 24.58
CA ARG A 233 -22.48 -1.46 24.66
C ARG A 233 -23.17 -1.96 23.39
N ARG A 234 -22.69 -1.48 22.21
CA ARG A 234 -23.32 -1.75 20.91
C ARG A 234 -22.33 -2.21 19.87
N VAL A 235 -22.76 -3.21 19.11
CA VAL A 235 -22.11 -3.59 17.85
C VAL A 235 -22.82 -2.84 16.72
N ARG A 236 -22.04 -2.28 15.82
CA ARG A 236 -22.53 -1.62 14.60
C ARG A 236 -21.95 -2.32 13.39
N ARG A 237 -22.78 -2.59 12.39
CA ARG A 237 -22.30 -2.97 11.07
C ARG A 237 -21.79 -1.71 10.37
N LEU A 238 -20.57 -1.76 9.83
CA LEU A 238 -20.02 -0.66 9.06
C LEU A 238 -20.48 -0.77 7.60
N SER A 239 -20.81 0.37 7.03
CA SER A 239 -21.14 0.45 5.61
C SER A 239 -19.87 0.35 4.75
N SER A 240 -19.97 -0.36 3.63
CA SER A 240 -18.90 -0.38 2.62
C SER A 240 -18.62 1.01 2.01
N ALA A 241 -19.56 1.95 2.11
CA ALA A 241 -19.38 3.32 1.65
C ALA A 241 -18.42 4.14 2.54
N GLN A 242 -18.16 3.71 3.77
CA GLN A 242 -17.33 4.42 4.75
C GLN A 242 -15.88 3.91 4.81
N ARG A 243 -15.43 3.15 3.83
CA ARG A 243 -14.09 2.52 3.83
C ARG A 243 -12.94 3.52 3.72
N SER A 244 -13.18 4.67 3.14
CA SER A 244 -12.21 5.77 2.97
C SER A 244 -12.37 6.89 4.00
N ASP A 245 -13.26 6.71 4.99
CA ASP A 245 -13.42 7.69 6.06
C ASP A 245 -12.29 7.52 7.11
N ALA A 246 -11.85 8.64 7.65
CA ALA A 246 -10.82 8.68 8.69
C ALA A 246 -11.22 7.88 9.94
N LEU A 247 -10.31 7.06 10.44
CA LEU A 247 -10.53 6.23 11.61
C LEU A 247 -10.23 7.00 12.91
N PHE A 248 -11.25 7.27 13.72
CA PHE A 248 -11.12 7.85 15.05
C PHE A 248 -10.31 9.16 15.12
N GLY A 249 -10.33 9.95 14.03
CA GLY A 249 -9.59 11.21 13.93
C GLY A 249 -8.12 11.04 13.53
N GLN A 250 -7.73 9.86 13.07
CA GLN A 250 -6.46 9.62 12.41
C GLN A 250 -6.53 10.01 10.93
N ASP A 251 -5.37 10.10 10.27
CA ASP A 251 -5.34 10.28 8.81
C ASP A 251 -5.64 8.98 8.06
N THR A 252 -5.52 7.85 8.75
CA THR A 252 -5.69 6.51 8.20
C THR A 252 -7.16 6.15 7.98
N ASP A 253 -7.43 5.35 6.98
CA ASP A 253 -8.72 4.75 6.65
C ASP A 253 -8.58 3.25 6.40
N VAL A 254 -9.71 2.52 6.36
CA VAL A 254 -9.73 1.05 6.22
C VAL A 254 -9.11 0.61 4.89
N ASP A 255 -9.26 1.38 3.82
CA ASP A 255 -8.78 1.02 2.48
C ASP A 255 -7.32 1.39 2.21
N SER A 256 -6.66 2.14 3.10
CA SER A 256 -5.29 2.58 2.90
C SER A 256 -4.23 1.66 3.52
N TYR A 257 -4.61 0.72 4.38
CA TYR A 257 -3.66 -0.18 5.03
C TYR A 257 -2.83 -0.98 4.01
N GLY A 258 -1.50 -0.95 4.20
CA GLY A 258 -0.55 -1.60 3.29
C GLY A 258 -0.38 -0.90 1.93
N GLY A 259 -1.05 0.24 1.73
CA GLY A 259 -1.13 0.99 0.48
C GLY A 259 -2.48 0.86 -0.23
N TYR A 260 -3.12 -0.30 -0.16
CA TYR A 260 -4.50 -0.55 -0.57
C TYR A 260 -5.05 -1.82 0.09
N ALA A 261 -6.19 -1.74 0.72
CA ALA A 261 -6.83 -2.86 1.41
C ALA A 261 -8.27 -3.14 0.95
N GLY A 262 -8.73 -2.52 -0.14
CA GLY A 262 -10.01 -2.82 -0.76
C GLY A 262 -9.97 -4.09 -1.61
N HIS A 263 -11.14 -4.60 -2.01
CA HIS A 263 -11.22 -5.69 -2.98
C HIS A 263 -10.80 -5.19 -4.37
N ILE A 264 -9.97 -5.96 -5.08
CA ILE A 264 -9.40 -5.54 -6.38
C ILE A 264 -10.49 -5.20 -7.41
N ALA A 265 -11.60 -5.92 -7.43
CA ALA A 265 -12.70 -5.69 -8.36
C ALA A 265 -13.55 -4.43 -8.05
N TRP A 266 -13.33 -3.76 -6.92
CA TRP A 266 -14.05 -2.52 -6.56
C TRP A 266 -13.46 -1.25 -7.16
N MET A 267 -12.33 -1.37 -7.86
CA MET A 267 -11.67 -0.26 -8.54
C MET A 267 -11.67 -0.47 -10.06
N ASP A 268 -11.63 0.61 -10.79
CA ASP A 268 -11.19 0.65 -12.18
C ASP A 268 -9.69 0.93 -12.21
N TRP A 269 -8.92 -0.02 -12.74
CA TRP A 269 -7.47 0.02 -12.73
C TRP A 269 -6.90 0.43 -14.08
N ARG A 270 -5.95 1.37 -14.05
CA ARG A 270 -5.19 1.80 -15.23
C ARG A 270 -3.69 1.60 -15.00
N TYR A 271 -3.02 0.98 -15.95
CA TYR A 271 -1.57 0.81 -15.92
C TYR A 271 -0.88 2.08 -16.43
N LEU A 272 0.02 2.64 -15.62
CA LEU A 272 0.79 3.84 -15.95
C LEU A 272 2.20 3.52 -16.42
N GLY A 273 2.61 2.26 -16.37
CA GLY A 273 3.93 1.80 -16.80
C GLY A 273 4.80 1.29 -15.66
N GLU A 274 6.09 1.16 -15.93
CA GLU A 274 7.11 0.77 -14.97
C GLU A 274 7.99 1.97 -14.62
N LYS A 275 8.53 1.97 -13.41
CA LYS A 275 9.39 3.04 -12.91
C LYS A 275 10.41 2.46 -11.94
N GLU A 276 11.58 3.08 -11.84
CA GLU A 276 12.48 2.92 -10.71
C GLU A 276 12.15 3.97 -9.66
N ILE A 277 12.11 3.57 -8.39
CA ILE A 277 11.81 4.46 -7.26
C ILE A 277 12.75 4.20 -6.09
N LEU A 278 12.86 5.19 -5.19
CA LEU A 278 13.46 4.99 -3.88
C LEU A 278 12.39 4.48 -2.91
N ALA A 279 12.68 3.38 -2.21
CA ALA A 279 11.77 2.74 -1.27
C ALA A 279 12.51 2.07 -0.11
N VAL A 280 11.85 1.98 1.05
CA VAL A 280 12.32 1.15 2.17
C VAL A 280 11.85 -0.28 1.94
N ALA A 281 12.76 -1.16 1.54
CA ALA A 281 12.48 -2.58 1.31
C ALA A 281 13.23 -3.51 2.26
N ASN A 282 14.35 -3.06 2.79
CA ASN A 282 15.18 -3.77 3.76
C ASN A 282 15.60 -2.83 4.91
N GLY A 283 14.59 -2.27 5.59
CA GLY A 283 14.77 -1.41 6.75
C GLY A 283 15.70 -2.03 7.80
N ARG A 284 16.52 -1.20 8.44
CA ARG A 284 17.54 -1.65 9.41
C ARG A 284 16.98 -1.87 10.80
N HIS A 285 16.04 -0.98 11.20
CA HIS A 285 15.58 -0.90 12.58
C HIS A 285 14.29 -1.70 12.79
N PHE A 286 14.30 -2.52 13.85
CA PHE A 286 13.13 -3.24 14.31
C PHE A 286 13.21 -3.36 15.85
N PRO A 287 12.32 -2.72 16.60
CA PRO A 287 11.29 -1.76 16.19
C PRO A 287 11.82 -0.59 15.36
N VAL A 288 10.92 0.16 14.72
CA VAL A 288 11.28 1.32 13.91
C VAL A 288 12.08 2.35 14.72
N LYS A 289 13.02 3.01 14.08
CA LYS A 289 13.63 4.24 14.61
C LYS A 289 13.06 5.44 13.89
N TRP A 290 12.47 6.36 14.65
CA TRP A 290 11.99 7.62 14.15
C TRP A 290 13.14 8.63 14.07
N HIS A 291 13.08 9.56 13.10
CA HIS A 291 14.10 10.60 12.95
C HIS A 291 14.02 11.60 14.11
N GLU A 292 15.17 12.01 14.65
CA GLU A 292 15.23 12.78 15.90
C GLU A 292 14.59 14.18 15.83
N LYS A 293 14.63 14.84 14.65
CA LYS A 293 14.09 16.18 14.46
C LYS A 293 12.73 16.18 13.79
N VAL A 294 12.51 15.25 12.88
CA VAL A 294 11.27 15.10 12.10
C VAL A 294 10.72 13.75 12.47
N ASP A 295 10.14 13.65 13.64
CA ASP A 295 9.80 12.37 14.29
C ASP A 295 8.58 11.66 13.69
N TRP A 296 8.01 12.22 12.63
CA TRP A 296 7.05 11.56 11.74
C TRP A 296 7.73 10.89 10.51
N ALA A 297 9.06 11.01 10.38
CA ALA A 297 9.87 10.37 9.36
C ALA A 297 10.62 9.16 9.93
N PHE A 298 10.85 8.12 9.11
CA PHE A 298 11.71 7.00 9.47
C PHE A 298 13.18 7.38 9.40
N ASP A 299 13.98 7.00 10.40
CA ASP A 299 15.45 6.99 10.30
C ASP A 299 15.88 5.68 9.63
N GLU A 300 15.63 5.56 8.32
CA GLU A 300 15.81 4.34 7.57
C GLU A 300 16.59 4.54 6.27
N VAL A 301 16.99 3.42 5.67
CA VAL A 301 17.69 3.38 4.40
C VAL A 301 16.73 3.07 3.26
N TRP A 302 16.97 3.71 2.14
CA TRP A 302 16.15 3.64 0.94
C TRP A 302 16.94 3.05 -0.21
N GLU A 303 16.32 2.16 -0.93
CA GLU A 303 16.90 1.41 -2.04
C GLU A 303 16.22 1.79 -3.34
N LYS A 304 16.94 1.76 -4.45
CA LYS A 304 16.32 1.79 -5.78
C LYS A 304 15.55 0.49 -6.01
N ARG A 305 14.26 0.59 -6.30
CA ARG A 305 13.36 -0.55 -6.55
C ARG A 305 12.57 -0.33 -7.84
N HIS A 306 12.42 -1.39 -8.63
CA HIS A 306 11.58 -1.37 -9.82
C HIS A 306 10.13 -1.65 -9.44
N VAL A 307 9.21 -0.83 -9.93
CA VAL A 307 7.78 -0.92 -9.62
C VAL A 307 6.92 -0.89 -10.87
N HIS A 308 5.76 -1.51 -10.78
CA HIS A 308 4.62 -1.20 -11.62
C HIS A 308 3.87 -0.02 -11.01
N VAL A 309 3.50 0.96 -11.82
CA VAL A 309 2.69 2.10 -11.39
C VAL A 309 1.26 1.91 -11.88
N VAL A 310 0.32 1.89 -10.94
CA VAL A 310 -1.09 1.62 -11.22
C VAL A 310 -1.95 2.72 -10.62
N GLU A 311 -2.89 3.24 -11.41
CA GLU A 311 -3.92 4.17 -10.94
C GLU A 311 -5.22 3.40 -10.69
N GLY A 312 -5.86 3.65 -9.54
CA GLY A 312 -7.16 3.09 -9.18
C GLY A 312 -8.20 4.18 -8.95
N ILE A 313 -9.36 4.04 -9.58
CA ILE A 313 -10.54 4.89 -9.39
C ILE A 313 -11.64 4.02 -8.79
N SER A 314 -12.21 4.44 -7.65
CA SER A 314 -13.21 3.65 -6.95
C SER A 314 -14.55 3.62 -7.69
N LYS A 315 -15.16 2.43 -7.73
CA LYS A 315 -16.55 2.23 -8.15
C LYS A 315 -17.54 2.41 -7.00
N LEU A 316 -17.02 2.50 -5.78
CA LEU A 316 -17.86 2.68 -4.59
C LEU A 316 -18.41 4.11 -4.54
N PRO A 317 -19.70 4.30 -4.26
CA PRO A 317 -20.26 5.64 -4.09
C PRO A 317 -19.66 6.29 -2.83
N GLN A 318 -19.52 7.61 -2.85
CA GLN A 318 -19.06 8.41 -1.72
C GLN A 318 -17.64 8.05 -1.23
N TYR A 319 -16.80 7.55 -2.12
CA TYR A 319 -15.40 7.31 -1.81
C TYR A 319 -14.66 8.64 -1.71
N ALA A 320 -13.86 8.83 -0.64
CA ALA A 320 -13.24 10.13 -0.34
C ALA A 320 -12.19 10.55 -1.38
N PHE A 321 -11.52 9.58 -2.00
CA PHE A 321 -10.46 9.83 -2.98
C PHE A 321 -10.99 9.74 -4.40
N SER A 322 -10.66 10.73 -5.25
CA SER A 322 -10.97 10.68 -6.69
C SER A 322 -10.16 9.58 -7.39
N LYS A 323 -8.93 9.38 -6.96
CA LYS A 323 -8.03 8.33 -7.44
C LYS A 323 -6.93 8.03 -6.42
N ARG A 324 -6.29 6.88 -6.59
CA ARG A 324 -5.04 6.48 -5.94
C ARG A 324 -4.00 6.13 -6.97
N VAL A 325 -2.74 6.46 -6.74
CA VAL A 325 -1.61 5.99 -7.54
C VAL A 325 -0.74 5.10 -6.65
N LEU A 326 -0.60 3.84 -7.06
CA LEU A 326 0.08 2.82 -6.28
C LEU A 326 1.36 2.40 -6.98
N TYR A 327 2.41 2.23 -6.20
CA TYR A 327 3.73 1.80 -6.66
C TYR A 327 3.96 0.37 -6.19
N VAL A 328 3.74 -0.62 -7.06
CA VAL A 328 3.80 -2.05 -6.71
C VAL A 328 5.19 -2.59 -7.05
N GLU A 329 5.97 -2.98 -6.05
CA GLU A 329 7.34 -3.47 -6.21
C GLU A 329 7.34 -4.84 -6.91
N LYS A 330 8.22 -4.99 -7.92
CA LYS A 330 8.15 -6.11 -8.88
C LYS A 330 8.59 -7.47 -8.32
N VAL A 331 9.29 -7.51 -7.19
CA VAL A 331 9.77 -8.76 -6.59
C VAL A 331 8.91 -9.16 -5.40
N SER A 332 8.72 -8.26 -4.44
CA SER A 332 7.92 -8.52 -3.25
C SER A 332 6.42 -8.46 -3.51
N TRP A 333 6.00 -7.76 -4.58
CA TRP A 333 4.63 -7.40 -4.87
C TRP A 333 3.97 -6.57 -3.76
N GLY A 334 4.77 -5.99 -2.88
CA GLY A 334 4.31 -5.02 -1.88
C GLY A 334 4.17 -3.62 -2.47
N ILE A 335 3.49 -2.73 -1.75
CA ILE A 335 3.37 -1.32 -2.10
C ILE A 335 4.23 -0.52 -1.12
N PRO A 336 5.39 0.01 -1.53
CA PRO A 336 6.20 0.89 -0.68
C PRO A 336 5.45 2.14 -0.24
N TYR A 337 4.72 2.77 -1.17
CA TYR A 337 3.86 3.91 -0.90
C TYR A 337 2.76 4.07 -1.96
N SER A 338 1.74 4.84 -1.60
CA SER A 338 0.64 5.21 -2.51
C SER A 338 0.20 6.65 -2.28
N ASP A 339 -0.01 7.39 -3.37
CA ASP A 339 -0.53 8.74 -3.35
C ASP A 339 -2.04 8.73 -3.53
N MET A 340 -2.75 9.57 -2.81
CA MET A 340 -4.20 9.72 -2.85
C MET A 340 -4.57 11.16 -3.19
N TYR A 341 -5.57 11.32 -4.04
CA TYR A 341 -6.03 12.59 -4.56
C TYR A 341 -7.46 12.86 -4.12
N ASP A 342 -7.75 14.11 -3.77
CA ASP A 342 -9.09 14.53 -3.38
C ASP A 342 -10.06 14.58 -4.58
N GLN A 343 -11.32 14.95 -4.32
CA GLN A 343 -12.36 15.01 -5.36
C GLN A 343 -12.13 16.12 -6.40
N SER A 344 -11.28 17.10 -6.10
CA SER A 344 -10.86 18.12 -7.09
C SER A 344 -9.68 17.67 -7.94
N GLY A 345 -9.08 16.53 -7.62
CA GLY A 345 -7.92 15.96 -8.30
C GLY A 345 -6.58 16.47 -7.77
N GLU A 346 -6.59 17.21 -6.65
CA GLU A 346 -5.39 17.70 -5.99
C GLU A 346 -4.78 16.60 -5.09
N LEU A 347 -3.45 16.60 -4.97
CA LEU A 347 -2.73 15.69 -4.10
C LEU A 347 -3.14 15.96 -2.65
N TRP A 348 -3.57 14.90 -1.96
CA TRP A 348 -4.10 15.02 -0.61
C TRP A 348 -3.29 14.25 0.41
N LYS A 349 -3.15 12.94 0.23
CA LYS A 349 -2.49 12.08 1.21
C LYS A 349 -1.47 11.16 0.57
N ILE A 350 -0.50 10.72 1.37
CA ILE A 350 0.39 9.62 1.02
C ILE A 350 0.43 8.61 2.16
N TRP A 351 0.39 7.31 1.80
CA TRP A 351 0.71 6.19 2.67
C TRP A 351 2.11 5.71 2.39
N ILE A 352 2.95 5.54 3.41
CA ILE A 352 4.33 5.05 3.28
C ILE A 352 4.51 3.85 4.21
N ASN A 353 5.00 2.72 3.66
CA ASN A 353 5.38 1.54 4.41
C ASN A 353 6.89 1.53 4.68
N ASN A 354 7.27 1.27 5.92
CA ASN A 354 8.62 0.82 6.27
C ASN A 354 8.62 -0.71 6.22
N ALA A 355 9.37 -1.30 5.32
CA ALA A 355 9.39 -2.74 5.11
C ALA A 355 10.79 -3.33 5.32
N THR A 356 10.83 -4.56 5.83
CA THR A 356 12.08 -5.32 5.97
C THR A 356 11.83 -6.81 5.74
N VAL A 357 12.71 -7.44 4.96
CA VAL A 357 12.64 -8.87 4.63
C VAL A 357 13.71 -9.61 5.40
N ARG A 358 13.31 -10.46 6.35
CA ARG A 358 14.23 -11.22 7.21
C ARG A 358 13.58 -12.48 7.77
N LYS A 359 14.38 -13.38 8.35
CA LYS A 359 13.88 -14.61 8.99
C LYS A 359 13.47 -14.41 10.44
N LYS A 360 13.98 -13.40 11.10
CA LYS A 360 13.77 -13.12 12.51
C LYS A 360 13.49 -11.63 12.71
N ALA A 361 12.47 -11.28 13.45
CA ALA A 361 12.08 -9.88 13.67
C ALA A 361 13.16 -9.11 14.45
N ILE A 362 13.55 -9.65 15.61
CA ILE A 362 14.50 -9.06 16.56
C ILE A 362 15.53 -10.10 16.96
N ASP A 363 16.70 -9.64 17.40
CA ASP A 363 17.73 -10.52 17.95
C ASP A 363 17.49 -10.76 19.46
N ALA A 364 16.49 -11.60 19.76
CA ALA A 364 16.16 -12.02 21.11
C ALA A 364 16.08 -13.56 21.16
N PRO A 365 16.44 -14.19 22.31
CA PRO A 365 16.44 -15.66 22.42
C PRO A 365 15.10 -16.31 22.10
N ASP A 366 14.00 -15.69 22.52
CA ASP A 366 12.65 -16.23 22.38
C ASP A 366 11.93 -15.77 21.09
N ALA A 367 12.60 -14.94 20.26
CA ALA A 367 12.02 -14.52 19.00
C ALA A 367 12.00 -15.66 17.98
N ILE A 368 10.87 -15.80 17.28
CA ILE A 368 10.69 -16.85 16.28
C ILE A 368 11.65 -16.62 15.11
N GLU A 369 12.45 -17.62 14.80
CA GLU A 369 13.20 -17.70 13.56
C GLU A 369 12.41 -18.54 12.54
N TYR A 370 11.95 -17.90 11.48
CA TYR A 370 11.22 -18.57 10.42
C TYR A 370 12.17 -19.33 9.49
N PRO A 371 11.79 -20.49 8.97
CA PRO A 371 12.62 -21.24 8.01
C PRO A 371 12.86 -20.46 6.73
N GLU A 372 11.93 -19.58 6.36
CA GLU A 372 11.97 -18.73 5.16
C GLU A 372 11.80 -17.25 5.54
N PRO A 373 12.32 -16.30 4.74
CA PRO A 373 12.15 -14.88 4.99
C PRO A 373 10.66 -14.49 5.04
N ARG A 374 10.34 -13.52 5.89
CA ARG A 374 9.02 -12.88 6.02
C ARG A 374 9.17 -11.39 5.79
N LEU A 375 8.12 -10.79 5.26
CA LEU A 375 8.01 -9.34 5.17
C LEU A 375 7.43 -8.80 6.47
N PHE A 376 8.24 -8.08 7.20
CA PHE A 376 7.80 -7.32 8.36
C PHE A 376 7.57 -5.87 7.95
N VAL A 377 6.57 -5.24 8.56
CA VAL A 377 6.28 -3.82 8.39
C VAL A 377 6.37 -3.15 9.76
N PRO A 378 7.59 -2.80 10.22
CA PRO A 378 7.80 -2.27 11.56
C PRO A 378 7.18 -0.89 11.78
N ALA A 379 6.84 -0.18 10.71
CA ALA A 379 6.15 1.10 10.81
C ALA A 379 5.42 1.49 9.52
N ILE A 380 4.46 2.40 9.70
CA ILE A 380 3.80 3.11 8.62
C ILE A 380 3.71 4.60 8.96
N VAL A 381 3.60 5.42 7.93
CA VAL A 381 3.20 6.83 8.04
C VAL A 381 2.13 7.13 6.99
N MET A 382 1.09 7.83 7.40
CA MET A 382 0.14 8.46 6.50
C MET A 382 0.17 9.96 6.74
N VAL A 383 0.45 10.73 5.70
CA VAL A 383 0.55 12.19 5.76
C VAL A 383 -0.63 12.80 5.00
N ASP A 384 -1.34 13.70 5.63
CA ASP A 384 -2.32 14.60 5.03
C ASP A 384 -1.63 15.93 4.70
N MET A 385 -1.30 16.11 3.43
CA MET A 385 -0.52 17.25 2.95
C MET A 385 -1.34 18.55 2.88
N GLN A 386 -2.66 18.46 2.88
CA GLN A 386 -3.54 19.63 2.86
C GLN A 386 -3.78 20.20 4.26
N LEU A 387 -3.57 19.39 5.30
CA LEU A 387 -3.76 19.78 6.69
C LEU A 387 -2.45 19.90 7.49
N ASP A 388 -1.29 19.61 6.88
CA ASP A 388 -0.02 19.48 7.59
C ASP A 388 -0.15 18.55 8.81
N HIS A 389 -0.73 17.37 8.57
CA HIS A 389 -1.09 16.41 9.61
C HIS A 389 -0.62 15.01 9.24
N ALA A 390 -0.30 14.19 10.24
CA ALA A 390 0.15 12.83 9.98
C ALA A 390 -0.33 11.85 11.06
N THR A 391 -0.47 10.60 10.65
CA THR A 391 -0.54 9.44 11.54
C THR A 391 0.66 8.56 11.29
N LYS A 392 1.49 8.34 12.32
CA LYS A 392 2.60 7.40 12.32
C LYS A 392 2.29 6.22 13.22
N ALA A 393 2.76 5.04 12.87
CA ALA A 393 2.56 3.87 13.72
C ALA A 393 3.78 2.96 13.75
N SER A 394 4.08 2.43 14.94
CA SER A 394 5.08 1.40 15.22
C SER A 394 4.42 0.04 15.42
N LEU A 395 5.00 -1.02 14.87
CA LEU A 395 4.54 -2.40 15.01
C LEU A 395 5.77 -3.31 15.25
N PRO A 396 6.15 -3.63 16.49
CA PRO A 396 5.51 -3.29 17.75
C PRO A 396 5.86 -1.91 18.29
N SER A 397 5.14 -1.52 19.33
CA SER A 397 5.46 -0.36 20.17
C SER A 397 6.80 -0.48 20.86
N HIS A 398 7.55 0.62 20.97
CA HIS A 398 8.75 0.71 21.81
C HIS A 398 8.50 0.47 23.31
N ARG A 399 7.25 0.56 23.75
CA ARG A 399 6.84 0.36 25.15
C ARG A 399 6.96 -1.09 25.59
N PHE A 400 7.15 -2.03 24.65
CA PHE A 400 7.28 -3.46 24.90
C PHE A 400 8.64 -3.97 24.40
N PRO A 401 9.74 -3.63 25.08
CA PRO A 401 11.07 -4.05 24.67
C PRO A 401 11.19 -5.58 24.70
N GLY A 402 11.73 -6.16 23.64
CA GLY A 402 11.84 -7.61 23.48
C GLY A 402 10.65 -8.28 22.81
N GLU A 403 9.54 -7.56 22.61
CA GLU A 403 8.39 -8.06 21.82
C GLU A 403 8.74 -8.06 20.33
N GLN A 404 8.55 -9.21 19.67
CA GLN A 404 8.79 -9.31 18.22
C GLN A 404 7.67 -8.71 17.37
N GLY A 405 6.50 -8.46 17.94
CA GLY A 405 5.36 -7.78 17.34
C GLY A 405 4.65 -8.54 16.22
N TRP A 406 5.35 -9.30 15.41
CA TRP A 406 4.81 -9.99 14.23
C TRP A 406 4.93 -11.50 14.34
N TYR A 407 3.79 -12.18 14.25
CA TYR A 407 3.68 -13.62 14.29
C TYR A 407 3.00 -14.11 13.02
N PHE A 408 3.70 -14.91 12.22
CA PHE A 408 3.21 -15.46 10.96
C PHE A 408 3.02 -16.97 11.07
N ASN A 409 1.95 -17.50 10.52
CA ASN A 409 1.71 -18.93 10.37
C ASN A 409 1.78 -19.70 11.69
N GLN A 410 1.27 -19.12 12.76
CA GLN A 410 1.25 -19.75 14.08
C GLN A 410 -0.10 -20.39 14.40
N GLY A 411 -1.16 -20.05 13.65
CA GLY A 411 -2.50 -20.57 13.86
C GLY A 411 -2.98 -20.41 15.29
N GLU A 412 -3.45 -21.48 15.90
CA GLU A 412 -3.96 -21.48 17.27
C GLU A 412 -2.91 -21.03 18.33
N LYS A 413 -1.61 -21.23 18.06
CA LYS A 413 -0.54 -20.82 18.98
C LYS A 413 -0.47 -19.29 19.17
N SER A 414 -0.83 -18.52 18.17
CA SER A 414 -0.99 -17.05 18.27
C SER A 414 -2.43 -16.63 18.53
N GLY A 415 -3.37 -17.57 18.62
CA GLY A 415 -4.79 -17.30 18.80
C GLY A 415 -5.50 -16.83 17.54
N VAL A 416 -4.91 -17.06 16.35
CA VAL A 416 -5.58 -16.75 15.09
C VAL A 416 -6.43 -17.93 14.68
N THR A 417 -7.67 -17.92 15.15
CA THR A 417 -8.71 -18.92 14.84
C THR A 417 -9.93 -18.22 14.24
N ASP A 418 -10.77 -18.94 13.53
CA ASP A 418 -12.01 -18.37 12.96
C ASP A 418 -12.96 -17.82 14.03
N ASP A 419 -12.99 -18.43 15.22
CA ASP A 419 -13.79 -17.96 16.35
C ASP A 419 -13.39 -16.56 16.81
N TRP A 420 -12.12 -16.17 16.67
CA TRP A 420 -11.63 -14.83 17.04
C TRP A 420 -12.28 -13.72 16.21
N PHE A 421 -12.69 -14.01 14.97
CA PHE A 421 -13.28 -13.01 14.07
C PHE A 421 -14.81 -12.92 14.20
N THR A 422 -15.39 -13.50 15.26
CA THR A 422 -16.82 -13.44 15.51
C THR A 422 -17.22 -12.18 16.27
N VAL A 423 -18.48 -11.76 16.07
CA VAL A 423 -19.06 -10.66 16.87
C VAL A 423 -19.07 -10.99 18.36
N ALA A 424 -19.24 -12.25 18.73
CA ALA A 424 -19.21 -12.68 20.14
C ALA A 424 -17.82 -12.49 20.76
N ALA A 425 -16.76 -12.88 20.09
CA ALA A 425 -15.38 -12.66 20.54
C ALA A 425 -15.06 -11.19 20.66
N LEU A 426 -15.46 -10.38 19.67
CA LEU A 426 -15.30 -8.93 19.64
C LEU A 426 -15.95 -8.26 20.86
N VAL A 427 -17.19 -8.65 21.21
CA VAL A 427 -17.90 -8.11 22.40
C VAL A 427 -17.21 -8.53 23.69
N ASN A 428 -16.81 -9.80 23.80
CA ASN A 428 -16.20 -10.34 25.02
C ASN A 428 -14.83 -9.71 25.31
N SER A 429 -14.09 -9.30 24.29
CA SER A 429 -12.76 -8.66 24.47
C SER A 429 -12.82 -7.21 24.96
N GLY A 430 -13.96 -6.55 24.82
CA GLY A 430 -14.14 -5.16 25.24
C GLY A 430 -14.63 -4.99 26.69
N HIS A 431 -14.63 -6.05 27.50
CA HIS A 431 -15.07 -6.04 28.91
C HIS A 431 -13.93 -6.12 29.91
#